data_a15f4ddd13cae40edd5a70681b4e9ffc
#
_entry.id   a15f4ddd13cae40edd5a70681b4e9ffc
#
_cell.length_a   1.000
_cell.length_b   1.000
_cell.length_c   1.000
_cell.angle_alpha   90.00
_cell.angle_beta   90.00
_cell.angle_gamma   90.00
#
_symmetry.space_group_name_H-M   'P 1'
#
loop_
_entity.id
_entity.type
_entity.pdbx_description
1 polymer ?
#
loop_
_entity_poly.entity_id
_entity_poly.type
_entity_poly.pdbx_seq_one_letter_code
_entity_poly.pdbx_strand_id
1 'polypeptide(L)'
;MPGLAATRWLARLEAINVILDEWEPLKLHFEMAASKERCYTAQELFDAYKDPQNRLYLLFIRKVLKEVVRVDKIFQSQNADITKITDDLLDMYRSLMQIVVDSHYLSKCTKENLPDLNFINYILPVTGNTTINFGYDFNCFAQSCPLNKEQINHVKERCKSFILELINQVKHRLPDNIKTLLMLKIFSPSNVTSQCKTSIVPIASQYRSSFPDIDELENEWKSISYIQWPQECFKDIVSFWAEVNEYTNSSGEKKFPNISALALSLLSLPFSNASIERIFSQMNVVHTDLRNRLQVRSVEALLQILMV
;
A
#
# COMPACT_ATOMS: atom_id res chain seq x y z
N MET A 1 -9.27 21.74 -13.78
CA MET A 1 -8.60 20.64 -13.03
C MET A 1 -9.69 19.69 -12.58
N PRO A 2 -9.60 18.37 -12.79
CA PRO A 2 -10.54 17.44 -12.19
C PRO A 2 -10.43 17.59 -10.68
N GLY A 3 -11.57 17.71 -9.99
CA GLY A 3 -11.63 17.84 -8.54
C GLY A 3 -10.88 16.68 -7.89
N LEU A 4 -9.93 17.01 -7.01
CA LEU A 4 -9.20 16.04 -6.21
C LEU A 4 -10.21 15.30 -5.33
N ALA A 5 -10.59 14.08 -5.73
CA ALA A 5 -11.38 13.21 -4.87
C ALA A 5 -10.61 13.04 -3.54
N ALA A 6 -11.31 13.24 -2.42
CA ALA A 6 -10.71 13.28 -1.07
C ALA A 6 -9.91 12.00 -0.71
N THR A 7 -10.09 10.91 -1.45
CA THR A 7 -9.54 9.58 -1.21
C THR A 7 -8.36 9.18 -2.12
N ARG A 8 -7.98 9.98 -3.13
CA ARG A 8 -6.94 9.59 -4.10
C ARG A 8 -5.57 10.13 -3.74
N TRP A 9 -4.80 9.37 -2.99
CA TRP A 9 -3.40 9.67 -2.63
C TRP A 9 -2.47 9.88 -3.83
N LEU A 10 -2.68 9.13 -4.92
CA LEU A 10 -1.98 9.28 -6.20
C LEU A 10 -2.08 10.70 -6.75
N ALA A 11 -3.31 11.22 -6.87
CA ALA A 11 -3.55 12.56 -7.38
C ALA A 11 -2.94 13.64 -6.47
N ARG A 12 -2.88 13.40 -5.16
CA ARG A 12 -2.24 14.32 -4.21
C ARG A 12 -0.72 14.39 -4.39
N LEU A 13 -0.06 13.24 -4.60
CA LEU A 13 1.38 13.21 -4.85
C LEU A 13 1.72 13.91 -6.16
N GLU A 14 0.96 13.67 -7.23
CA GLU A 14 1.13 14.35 -8.52
C GLU A 14 0.93 15.86 -8.40
N ALA A 15 -0.11 16.30 -7.68
CA ALA A 15 -0.34 17.73 -7.43
C ALA A 15 0.83 18.36 -6.65
N ILE A 16 1.34 17.70 -5.61
CA ILE A 16 2.49 18.20 -4.83
C ILE A 16 3.75 18.27 -5.71
N ASN A 17 3.99 17.28 -6.59
CA ASN A 17 5.11 17.33 -7.52
C ASN A 17 5.00 18.57 -8.42
N VAL A 18 3.87 18.78 -9.08
CA VAL A 18 3.64 19.95 -9.93
C VAL A 18 3.81 21.27 -9.14
N ILE A 19 3.24 21.37 -7.94
CA ILE A 19 3.38 22.56 -7.09
C ILE A 19 4.83 22.84 -6.75
N LEU A 20 5.62 21.82 -6.42
CA LEU A 20 7.02 21.98 -6.05
C LEU A 20 7.93 22.28 -7.25
N ASP A 21 7.67 21.61 -8.38
CA ASP A 21 8.47 21.74 -9.60
C ASP A 21 8.19 23.10 -10.27
N GLU A 22 6.95 23.60 -10.20
CA GLU A 22 6.51 24.85 -10.78
C GLU A 22 6.34 25.98 -9.72
N TRP A 23 7.08 25.92 -8.62
CA TRP A 23 6.91 26.82 -7.47
C TRP A 23 6.99 28.31 -7.85
N GLU A 24 8.03 28.71 -8.55
CA GLU A 24 8.24 30.12 -8.93
C GLU A 24 7.27 30.60 -10.03
N PRO A 25 7.02 29.83 -11.11
CA PRO A 25 5.97 30.16 -12.08
C PRO A 25 4.58 30.30 -11.46
N LEU A 26 4.18 29.39 -10.57
CA LEU A 26 2.88 29.44 -9.90
C LEU A 26 2.78 30.66 -8.96
N LYS A 27 3.84 30.95 -8.20
CA LYS A 27 3.91 32.14 -7.34
C LYS A 27 3.70 33.42 -8.16
N LEU A 28 4.41 33.55 -9.29
CA LEU A 28 4.26 34.71 -10.18
C LEU A 28 2.86 34.80 -10.78
N HIS A 29 2.29 33.67 -11.19
CA HIS A 29 0.91 33.61 -11.71
C HIS A 29 -0.10 34.15 -10.69
N PHE A 30 -0.03 33.69 -9.43
CA PHE A 30 -0.94 34.14 -8.38
C PHE A 30 -0.71 35.61 -7.98
N GLU A 31 0.53 36.08 -8.03
CA GLU A 31 0.84 37.50 -7.84
C GLU A 31 0.15 38.39 -8.90
N MET A 32 0.23 37.97 -10.16
CA MET A 32 -0.42 38.68 -11.26
C MET A 32 -1.94 38.66 -11.17
N ALA A 33 -2.53 37.47 -10.84
CA ALA A 33 -3.98 37.32 -10.70
C ALA A 33 -4.50 38.13 -9.49
N ALA A 34 -3.80 38.11 -8.38
CA ALA A 34 -4.14 38.92 -7.19
C ALA A 34 -4.16 40.40 -7.48
N SER A 35 -3.13 40.91 -8.19
CA SER A 35 -2.96 42.34 -8.47
C SER A 35 -3.88 42.85 -9.59
N LYS A 36 -4.04 42.09 -10.69
CA LYS A 36 -4.82 42.50 -11.87
C LYS A 36 -6.31 42.20 -11.75
N GLU A 37 -6.66 41.02 -11.27
CA GLU A 37 -8.02 40.53 -11.24
C GLU A 37 -8.71 40.71 -9.89
N ARG A 38 -7.97 41.23 -8.87
CA ARG A 38 -8.44 41.38 -7.49
C ARG A 38 -9.12 40.14 -6.90
N CYS A 39 -8.60 38.98 -7.30
CA CYS A 39 -9.13 37.70 -6.88
C CYS A 39 -8.64 37.36 -5.47
N TYR A 40 -9.54 37.27 -4.50
CA TYR A 40 -9.21 36.98 -3.10
C TYR A 40 -8.47 35.63 -2.94
N THR A 41 -8.94 34.60 -3.59
CA THR A 41 -8.30 33.26 -3.57
C THR A 41 -6.88 33.31 -4.16
N ALA A 42 -6.64 34.11 -5.21
CA ALA A 42 -5.31 34.29 -5.76
C ALA A 42 -4.36 34.99 -4.78
N GLN A 43 -4.87 35.94 -3.99
CA GLN A 43 -4.10 36.60 -2.93
C GLN A 43 -3.71 35.61 -1.82
N GLU A 44 -4.64 34.77 -1.34
CA GLU A 44 -4.35 33.75 -0.33
C GLU A 44 -3.30 32.75 -0.82
N LEU A 45 -3.41 32.29 -2.07
CA LEU A 45 -2.44 31.38 -2.68
C LEU A 45 -1.07 32.06 -2.84
N PHE A 46 -1.03 33.32 -3.30
CA PHE A 46 0.22 34.07 -3.40
C PHE A 46 0.93 34.19 -2.04
N ASP A 47 0.17 34.51 -0.98
CA ASP A 47 0.71 34.61 0.38
C ASP A 47 1.22 33.24 0.87
N ALA A 48 0.53 32.16 0.54
CA ALA A 48 0.99 30.80 0.82
C ALA A 48 2.30 30.45 0.10
N TYR A 49 2.48 30.86 -1.16
CA TYR A 49 3.73 30.66 -1.93
C TYR A 49 4.88 31.57 -1.44
N LYS A 50 4.58 32.71 -0.82
CA LYS A 50 5.60 33.61 -0.24
C LYS A 50 6.22 33.07 1.03
N ASP A 51 5.48 32.23 1.79
CA ASP A 51 6.00 31.64 3.02
C ASP A 51 6.85 30.39 2.72
N PRO A 52 8.18 30.44 2.94
CA PRO A 52 9.07 29.31 2.70
C PRO A 52 8.76 28.09 3.58
N GLN A 53 8.07 28.27 4.71
CA GLN A 53 7.66 27.16 5.57
C GLN A 53 6.74 26.19 4.81
N ASN A 54 5.83 26.71 3.97
CA ASN A 54 4.92 25.90 3.19
C ASN A 54 5.67 25.01 2.18
N ARG A 55 6.74 25.50 1.58
CA ARG A 55 7.60 24.70 0.70
C ARG A 55 8.29 23.57 1.47
N LEU A 56 8.78 23.84 2.68
CA LEU A 56 9.36 22.80 3.55
C LEU A 56 8.34 21.71 3.91
N TYR A 57 7.10 22.09 4.27
CA TYR A 57 6.05 21.11 4.55
C TYR A 57 5.77 20.23 3.33
N LEU A 58 5.65 20.80 2.14
CA LEU A 58 5.38 20.04 0.91
C LEU A 58 6.54 19.13 0.53
N LEU A 59 7.79 19.55 0.71
CA LEU A 59 8.98 18.70 0.49
C LEU A 59 8.97 17.47 1.41
N PHE A 60 8.62 17.66 2.68
CA PHE A 60 8.49 16.55 3.62
C PHE A 60 7.31 15.63 3.27
N ILE A 61 6.13 16.20 3.00
CA ILE A 61 4.93 15.43 2.64
C ILE A 61 5.18 14.64 1.35
N ARG A 62 5.85 15.22 0.33
CA ARG A 62 6.23 14.52 -0.90
C ARG A 62 7.02 13.24 -0.61
N LYS A 63 8.00 13.30 0.30
CA LYS A 63 8.79 12.13 0.71
C LYS A 63 7.90 11.04 1.34
N VAL A 64 7.03 11.44 2.27
CA VAL A 64 6.14 10.49 2.97
C VAL A 64 5.13 9.87 2.01
N LEU A 65 4.52 10.67 1.15
CA LEU A 65 3.51 10.20 0.20
C LEU A 65 4.08 9.23 -0.85
N LYS A 66 5.34 9.36 -1.22
CA LYS A 66 5.98 8.39 -2.15
C LYS A 66 5.89 6.96 -1.63
N GLU A 67 6.10 6.75 -0.31
CA GLU A 67 5.99 5.42 0.30
C GLU A 67 4.55 4.93 0.35
N VAL A 68 3.60 5.78 0.73
CA VAL A 68 2.19 5.43 0.79
C VAL A 68 1.63 5.11 -0.59
N VAL A 69 1.94 5.94 -1.60
CA VAL A 69 1.48 5.76 -2.98
C VAL A 69 2.07 4.49 -3.61
N ARG A 70 3.30 4.12 -3.26
CA ARG A 70 3.91 2.87 -3.74
C ARG A 70 3.04 1.66 -3.38
N VAL A 71 2.60 1.58 -2.14
CA VAL A 71 1.76 0.46 -1.67
C VAL A 71 0.33 0.58 -2.17
N ASP A 72 -0.22 1.80 -2.21
CA ASP A 72 -1.56 2.04 -2.77
C ASP A 72 -1.67 1.55 -4.23
N LYS A 73 -0.64 1.76 -5.06
CA LYS A 73 -0.57 1.20 -6.42
C LYS A 73 -0.59 -0.33 -6.45
N ILE A 74 0.07 -1.00 -5.50
CA ILE A 74 0.06 -2.46 -5.40
C ILE A 74 -1.37 -2.94 -5.09
N PHE A 75 -2.03 -2.33 -4.10
CA PHE A 75 -3.41 -2.67 -3.75
C PHE A 75 -4.43 -2.38 -4.86
N GLN A 76 -4.12 -1.44 -5.75
CA GLN A 76 -4.95 -1.12 -6.92
C GLN A 76 -4.63 -1.99 -8.14
N SER A 77 -3.56 -2.79 -8.12
CA SER A 77 -3.20 -3.68 -9.21
C SER A 77 -4.19 -4.83 -9.35
N GLN A 78 -4.52 -5.21 -10.58
CA GLN A 78 -5.35 -6.39 -10.87
C GLN A 78 -4.62 -7.71 -10.61
N ASN A 79 -3.29 -7.69 -10.77
CA ASN A 79 -2.44 -8.88 -10.71
C ASN A 79 -1.53 -8.83 -9.46
N ALA A 80 -2.01 -8.26 -8.36
CA ALA A 80 -1.24 -8.23 -7.13
C ALA A 80 -1.05 -9.65 -6.58
N ASP A 81 0.18 -10.00 -6.26
CA ASP A 81 0.52 -11.28 -5.63
C ASP A 81 0.12 -11.22 -4.14
N ILE A 82 -0.98 -11.89 -3.83
CA ILE A 82 -1.59 -11.92 -2.49
C ILE A 82 -0.60 -12.38 -1.43
N THR A 83 0.33 -13.28 -1.77
CA THR A 83 1.34 -13.78 -0.83
C THR A 83 2.38 -12.72 -0.43
N LYS A 84 2.48 -11.62 -1.16
CA LYS A 84 3.44 -10.52 -0.93
C LYS A 84 2.79 -9.26 -0.39
N ILE A 85 1.48 -9.08 -0.55
CA ILE A 85 0.77 -7.85 -0.17
C ILE A 85 1.01 -7.47 1.30
N THR A 86 0.96 -8.45 2.21
CA THR A 86 1.18 -8.20 3.65
C THR A 86 2.61 -7.76 3.92
N ASP A 87 3.58 -8.32 3.21
CA ASP A 87 4.97 -7.87 3.29
C ASP A 87 5.15 -6.43 2.82
N ASP A 88 4.56 -6.08 1.68
CA ASP A 88 4.62 -4.73 1.14
C ASP A 88 4.00 -3.70 2.09
N LEU A 89 2.88 -4.07 2.74
CA LEU A 89 2.22 -3.24 3.75
C LEU A 89 3.13 -3.02 4.97
N LEU A 90 3.73 -4.07 5.49
CA LEU A 90 4.64 -3.97 6.63
C LEU A 90 5.95 -3.28 6.29
N ASP A 91 6.46 -3.43 5.07
CA ASP A 91 7.65 -2.72 4.59
C ASP A 91 7.35 -1.21 4.46
N MET A 92 6.16 -0.81 4.00
CA MET A 92 5.72 0.60 4.05
C MET A 92 5.66 1.10 5.49
N TYR A 93 5.03 0.35 6.40
CA TYR A 93 4.91 0.73 7.80
C TYR A 93 6.30 0.89 8.44
N ARG A 94 7.23 -0.03 8.17
CA ARG A 94 8.63 0.07 8.58
C ARG A 94 9.33 1.29 7.99
N SER A 95 9.13 1.58 6.71
CA SER A 95 9.72 2.75 6.02
C SER A 95 9.25 4.07 6.65
N LEU A 96 7.97 4.17 7.04
CA LEU A 96 7.46 5.32 7.77
C LEU A 96 8.10 5.44 9.16
N MET A 97 8.26 4.33 9.89
CA MET A 97 8.94 4.33 11.18
C MET A 97 10.42 4.73 11.07
N GLN A 98 11.13 4.32 10.02
CA GLN A 98 12.54 4.68 9.77
C GLN A 98 12.76 6.19 9.60
N ILE A 99 11.71 6.97 9.35
CA ILE A 99 11.82 8.43 9.31
C ILE A 99 12.11 8.99 10.70
N VAL A 100 11.50 8.44 11.76
CA VAL A 100 11.46 9.04 13.10
C VAL A 100 12.01 8.15 14.21
N VAL A 101 12.21 6.85 13.98
CA VAL A 101 12.66 5.89 14.98
C VAL A 101 14.11 5.49 14.71
N ASP A 102 14.86 5.26 15.79
CA ASP A 102 16.24 4.81 15.72
C ASP A 102 16.39 3.52 14.89
N SER A 103 17.28 3.54 13.90
CA SER A 103 17.47 2.44 12.95
C SER A 103 18.06 1.18 13.60
N HIS A 104 18.91 1.34 14.65
CA HIS A 104 19.45 0.20 15.38
C HIS A 104 18.37 -0.52 16.17
N TYR A 105 17.41 0.23 16.74
CA TYR A 105 16.25 -0.37 17.38
C TYR A 105 15.37 -1.12 16.39
N LEU A 106 15.05 -0.51 15.24
CA LEU A 106 14.23 -1.13 14.20
C LEU A 106 14.88 -2.37 13.56
N SER A 107 16.22 -2.42 13.48
CA SER A 107 16.93 -3.58 12.91
C SER A 107 16.77 -4.87 13.70
N LYS A 108 16.43 -4.76 14.99
CA LYS A 108 16.17 -5.91 15.89
C LYS A 108 14.75 -6.46 15.77
N CYS A 109 13.87 -5.78 15.06
CA CYS A 109 12.46 -6.13 14.97
C CYS A 109 12.19 -6.99 13.73
N THR A 110 11.50 -8.11 13.93
CA THR A 110 10.97 -8.94 12.83
C THR A 110 9.69 -8.31 12.27
N LYS A 111 9.25 -8.79 11.08
CA LYS A 111 7.99 -8.31 10.47
C LYS A 111 6.77 -8.66 11.34
N GLU A 112 6.78 -9.84 11.95
CA GLU A 112 5.68 -10.31 12.81
C GLU A 112 5.47 -9.45 14.07
N ASN A 113 6.57 -8.91 14.61
CA ASN A 113 6.55 -8.11 15.85
C ASN A 113 6.41 -6.61 15.59
N LEU A 114 6.52 -6.18 14.34
CA LEU A 114 6.53 -4.77 13.98
C LEU A 114 5.23 -4.02 14.36
N PRO A 115 4.01 -4.60 14.20
CA PRO A 115 2.76 -3.95 14.63
C PRO A 115 2.65 -3.73 16.15
N ASP A 116 3.25 -4.64 16.92
CA ASP A 116 3.18 -4.62 18.40
C ASP A 116 4.29 -3.78 19.03
N LEU A 117 5.17 -3.18 18.21
CA LEU A 117 6.35 -2.47 18.66
C LEU A 117 5.99 -1.21 19.46
N ASN A 118 6.58 -1.09 20.66
CA ASN A 118 6.57 0.15 21.42
C ASN A 118 7.86 0.93 21.16
N PHE A 119 7.77 1.95 20.33
CA PHE A 119 8.92 2.74 19.88
C PHE A 119 9.01 4.14 20.51
N ILE A 120 8.13 4.47 21.48
CA ILE A 120 8.03 5.81 22.07
C ILE A 120 9.38 6.31 22.60
N ASN A 121 10.14 5.43 23.28
CA ASN A 121 11.44 5.77 23.85
C ASN A 121 12.59 5.83 22.84
N TYR A 122 12.33 5.48 21.58
CA TYR A 122 13.32 5.41 20.50
C TYR A 122 13.06 6.42 19.38
N ILE A 123 12.19 7.40 19.66
CA ILE A 123 11.90 8.49 18.71
C ILE A 123 13.09 9.44 18.67
N LEU A 124 13.59 9.68 17.46
CA LEU A 124 14.71 10.58 17.22
C LEU A 124 14.34 12.06 17.53
N PRO A 125 15.30 12.86 18.00
CA PRO A 125 15.11 14.29 18.16
C PRO A 125 15.10 15.00 16.79
N VAL A 126 14.58 16.22 16.74
CA VAL A 126 14.60 17.06 15.52
C VAL A 126 15.95 17.74 15.29
N THR A 127 16.76 17.85 16.34
CA THR A 127 18.09 18.49 16.33
C THR A 127 19.12 17.59 17.03
N GLY A 128 20.38 17.67 16.61
CA GLY A 128 21.48 16.87 17.17
C GLY A 128 22.22 16.09 16.08
N ASN A 129 23.08 15.17 16.49
CA ASN A 129 23.90 14.35 15.57
C ASN A 129 23.08 13.28 14.87
N THR A 130 22.17 12.63 15.58
CA THR A 130 21.22 11.66 15.01
C THR A 130 19.82 12.26 15.10
N THR A 131 19.24 12.57 13.96
CA THR A 131 17.96 13.28 13.88
C THR A 131 16.98 12.59 12.96
N ILE A 132 15.72 13.01 13.03
CA ILE A 132 14.66 12.61 12.12
C ILE A 132 15.12 12.84 10.67
N ASN A 133 14.82 11.88 9.81
CA ASN A 133 15.12 11.96 8.38
C ASN A 133 14.07 12.77 7.63
N PHE A 134 14.24 14.09 7.55
CA PHE A 134 13.34 14.97 6.81
C PHE A 134 13.45 14.82 5.28
N GLY A 135 14.52 14.25 4.77
CA GLY A 135 14.80 14.06 3.34
C GLY A 135 15.81 15.08 2.80
N TYR A 136 16.47 14.68 1.69
CA TYR A 136 17.52 15.48 1.08
C TYR A 136 17.02 16.86 0.63
N ASP A 137 15.95 16.91 -0.15
CA ASP A 137 15.39 18.15 -0.70
C ASP A 137 14.96 19.14 0.40
N PHE A 138 14.35 18.61 1.49
CA PHE A 138 14.00 19.39 2.66
C PHE A 138 15.24 20.02 3.30
N ASN A 139 16.30 19.24 3.51
CA ASN A 139 17.52 19.71 4.16
C ASN A 139 18.26 20.73 3.30
N CYS A 140 18.35 20.52 1.99
CA CYS A 140 18.95 21.48 1.06
C CYS A 140 18.20 22.81 1.07
N PHE A 141 16.87 22.77 0.99
CA PHE A 141 16.06 23.98 1.01
C PHE A 141 16.12 24.69 2.38
N ALA A 142 16.10 23.96 3.48
CA ALA A 142 16.22 24.52 4.83
C ALA A 142 17.55 25.26 5.07
N GLN A 143 18.63 24.87 4.36
CA GLN A 143 19.93 25.56 4.44
C GLN A 143 19.98 26.85 3.60
N SER A 144 19.21 26.95 2.53
CA SER A 144 19.23 28.06 1.58
C SER A 144 18.08 29.05 1.76
N CYS A 145 17.01 28.68 2.46
CA CYS A 145 15.85 29.52 2.63
C CYS A 145 16.06 30.65 3.67
N PRO A 146 15.33 31.76 3.59
CA PRO A 146 15.49 32.93 4.46
C PRO A 146 14.85 32.75 5.86
N LEU A 147 14.62 31.51 6.30
CA LEU A 147 14.05 31.24 7.63
C LEU A 147 15.14 31.15 8.69
N ASN A 148 14.83 31.66 9.89
CA ASN A 148 15.70 31.49 11.05
C ASN A 148 15.62 30.06 11.62
N LYS A 149 16.57 29.71 12.51
CA LYS A 149 16.65 28.36 13.12
C LYS A 149 15.40 27.99 13.89
N GLU A 150 14.76 28.93 14.56
CA GLU A 150 13.54 28.66 15.34
C GLU A 150 12.36 28.32 14.43
N GLN A 151 12.19 29.04 13.33
CA GLN A 151 11.16 28.76 12.33
C GLN A 151 11.36 27.39 11.69
N ILE A 152 12.60 27.04 11.31
CA ILE A 152 12.93 25.70 10.78
C ILE A 152 12.65 24.61 11.80
N ASN A 153 13.01 24.82 13.07
CA ASN A 153 12.72 23.85 14.13
C ASN A 153 11.22 23.70 14.37
N HIS A 154 10.46 24.78 14.30
CA HIS A 154 9.00 24.71 14.40
C HIS A 154 8.39 23.86 13.26
N VAL A 155 8.84 24.06 12.02
CA VAL A 155 8.43 23.23 10.88
C VAL A 155 8.79 21.76 11.12
N LYS A 156 10.01 21.48 11.60
CA LYS A 156 10.47 20.12 11.90
C LYS A 156 9.62 19.43 12.97
N GLU A 157 9.26 20.14 14.06
CA GLU A 157 8.40 19.57 15.10
C GLU A 157 6.99 19.26 14.58
N ARG A 158 6.42 20.11 13.74
CA ARG A 158 5.13 19.83 13.09
C ARG A 158 5.22 18.63 12.14
N CYS A 159 6.29 18.51 11.34
CA CYS A 159 6.54 17.34 10.50
C CYS A 159 6.68 16.06 11.33
N LYS A 160 7.36 16.12 12.47
CA LYS A 160 7.48 15.02 13.44
C LYS A 160 6.11 14.59 13.96
N SER A 161 5.30 15.55 14.43
CA SER A 161 3.94 15.25 14.92
C SER A 161 3.08 14.62 13.85
N PHE A 162 3.14 15.12 12.62
CA PHE A 162 2.41 14.56 11.47
C PHE A 162 2.80 13.11 11.19
N ILE A 163 4.11 12.79 11.11
CA ILE A 163 4.53 11.42 10.78
C ILE A 163 4.23 10.44 11.92
N LEU A 164 4.33 10.86 13.19
CA LEU A 164 3.96 10.03 14.33
C LEU A 164 2.46 9.70 14.32
N GLU A 165 1.61 10.69 14.03
CA GLU A 165 0.17 10.46 13.88
C GLU A 165 -0.12 9.55 12.68
N LEU A 166 0.55 9.74 11.54
CA LEU A 166 0.39 8.86 10.39
C LEU A 166 0.76 7.41 10.72
N ILE A 167 1.89 7.18 11.39
CA ILE A 167 2.32 5.84 11.83
C ILE A 167 1.26 5.21 12.75
N ASN A 168 0.71 5.99 13.68
CA ASN A 168 -0.34 5.54 14.58
C ASN A 168 -1.62 5.17 13.81
N GLN A 169 -2.06 6.02 12.88
CA GLN A 169 -3.22 5.76 12.02
C GLN A 169 -3.04 4.55 11.12
N VAL A 170 -1.84 4.32 10.58
CA VAL A 170 -1.52 3.10 9.81
C VAL A 170 -1.58 1.89 10.72
N LYS A 171 -0.96 1.94 11.91
CA LYS A 171 -1.00 0.86 12.90
C LYS A 171 -2.44 0.41 13.21
N HIS A 172 -3.34 1.36 13.47
CA HIS A 172 -4.75 1.06 13.77
C HIS A 172 -5.54 0.47 12.60
N ARG A 173 -5.01 0.57 11.39
CA ARG A 173 -5.62 0.00 10.17
C ARG A 173 -4.96 -1.29 9.71
N LEU A 174 -3.87 -1.73 10.36
CA LEU A 174 -3.29 -3.03 10.09
C LEU A 174 -4.31 -4.12 10.48
N PRO A 175 -4.42 -5.21 9.70
CA PRO A 175 -5.32 -6.31 10.03
C PRO A 175 -4.96 -6.97 11.36
N ASP A 176 -5.95 -7.30 12.18
CA ASP A 176 -5.74 -8.00 13.46
C ASP A 176 -5.10 -9.38 13.26
N ASN A 177 -5.38 -10.03 12.12
CA ASN A 177 -4.85 -11.34 11.77
C ASN A 177 -3.56 -11.28 10.92
N ILE A 178 -2.77 -10.22 11.05
CA ILE A 178 -1.58 -9.99 10.22
C ILE A 178 -0.58 -11.16 10.26
N LYS A 179 -0.48 -11.87 11.39
CA LYS A 179 0.38 -13.05 11.52
C LYS A 179 -0.09 -14.20 10.62
N THR A 180 -1.40 -14.41 10.54
CA THR A 180 -2.00 -15.40 9.63
C THR A 180 -1.79 -15.00 8.18
N LEU A 181 -1.95 -13.71 7.85
CA LEU A 181 -1.72 -13.20 6.50
C LEU A 181 -0.25 -13.33 6.06
N LEU A 182 0.71 -13.16 6.98
CA LEU A 182 2.13 -13.42 6.71
C LEU A 182 2.41 -14.89 6.38
N MET A 183 1.64 -15.81 6.95
CA MET A 183 1.78 -17.23 6.63
C MET A 183 1.35 -17.58 5.20
N LEU A 184 0.56 -16.74 4.52
CA LEU A 184 0.15 -16.99 3.13
C LEU A 184 1.33 -17.08 2.16
N LYS A 185 2.50 -16.58 2.53
CA LYS A 185 3.74 -16.74 1.75
C LYS A 185 4.09 -18.19 1.44
N ILE A 186 3.70 -19.13 2.31
CA ILE A 186 4.01 -20.53 2.10
C ILE A 186 3.37 -21.08 0.82
N PHE A 187 2.24 -20.47 0.38
CA PHE A 187 1.53 -20.86 -0.84
C PHE A 187 2.16 -20.30 -2.13
N SER A 188 3.23 -19.50 -2.03
CA SER A 188 3.93 -19.04 -3.23
C SER A 188 4.52 -20.23 -4.02
N PRO A 189 4.43 -20.25 -5.35
CA PRO A 189 4.92 -21.37 -6.16
C PRO A 189 6.39 -21.75 -5.86
N SER A 190 7.25 -20.75 -5.64
CA SER A 190 8.65 -20.95 -5.29
C SER A 190 8.85 -21.69 -3.95
N ASN A 191 8.00 -21.41 -2.95
CA ASN A 191 8.08 -22.10 -1.67
C ASN A 191 7.45 -23.49 -1.74
N VAL A 192 6.31 -23.64 -2.42
CA VAL A 192 5.58 -24.92 -2.58
C VAL A 192 6.45 -25.96 -3.27
N THR A 193 7.21 -25.57 -4.27
CA THR A 193 8.09 -26.48 -5.04
C THR A 193 9.44 -26.69 -4.39
N SER A 194 9.79 -25.96 -3.32
CA SER A 194 11.02 -26.13 -2.56
C SER A 194 10.99 -27.45 -1.77
N GLN A 195 12.11 -28.18 -1.75
CA GLN A 195 12.26 -29.37 -0.91
C GLN A 195 12.40 -29.01 0.59
N CYS A 196 12.95 -27.83 0.90
CA CYS A 196 13.12 -27.30 2.25
C CYS A 196 12.06 -26.24 2.54
N LYS A 197 10.78 -26.65 2.57
CA LYS A 197 9.66 -25.73 2.78
C LYS A 197 9.15 -25.71 4.21
N THR A 198 8.52 -24.60 4.58
CA THR A 198 7.90 -24.42 5.90
C THR A 198 6.73 -25.39 6.09
N SER A 199 6.51 -25.87 7.33
CA SER A 199 5.38 -26.73 7.65
C SER A 199 4.04 -26.02 7.41
N ILE A 200 3.08 -26.76 6.85
CA ILE A 200 1.70 -26.30 6.63
C ILE A 200 0.84 -26.41 7.90
N VAL A 201 1.26 -27.19 8.88
CA VAL A 201 0.48 -27.53 10.08
C VAL A 201 -0.02 -26.29 10.85
N PRO A 202 0.78 -25.22 11.06
CA PRO A 202 0.30 -24.03 11.77
C PRO A 202 -0.91 -23.35 11.12
N ILE A 203 -0.96 -23.32 9.78
CA ILE A 203 -2.13 -22.81 9.04
C ILE A 203 -3.27 -23.83 9.05
N ALA A 204 -3.01 -25.08 8.71
CA ALA A 204 -4.02 -26.14 8.66
C ALA A 204 -4.77 -26.26 10.00
N SER A 205 -4.06 -26.14 11.13
CA SER A 205 -4.66 -26.20 12.47
C SER A 205 -5.68 -25.09 12.75
N GLN A 206 -5.54 -23.92 12.14
CA GLN A 206 -6.51 -22.81 12.28
C GLN A 206 -7.82 -23.10 11.52
N TYR A 207 -7.78 -23.97 10.50
CA TYR A 207 -8.90 -24.33 9.63
C TYR A 207 -9.35 -25.78 9.81
N ARG A 208 -9.05 -26.37 10.98
CA ARG A 208 -9.34 -27.77 11.29
C ARG A 208 -10.83 -28.15 11.13
N SER A 209 -11.74 -27.21 11.33
CA SER A 209 -13.18 -27.44 11.10
C SER A 209 -13.52 -27.76 9.65
N SER A 210 -12.77 -27.20 8.70
CA SER A 210 -12.98 -27.40 7.26
C SER A 210 -12.08 -28.49 6.69
N PHE A 211 -10.92 -28.72 7.32
CA PHE A 211 -9.90 -29.69 6.93
C PHE A 211 -9.53 -30.57 8.14
N PRO A 212 -10.34 -31.59 8.46
CA PRO A 212 -10.19 -32.36 9.69
C PRO A 212 -8.96 -33.28 9.68
N ASP A 213 -8.55 -33.79 8.49
CA ASP A 213 -7.38 -34.63 8.35
C ASP A 213 -6.12 -33.80 8.00
N ILE A 214 -5.43 -33.36 9.06
CA ILE A 214 -4.20 -32.59 8.93
C ILE A 214 -3.03 -33.46 8.45
N ASP A 215 -3.02 -34.75 8.79
CA ASP A 215 -1.96 -35.67 8.40
C ASP A 215 -1.98 -35.94 6.88
N GLU A 216 -3.16 -36.09 6.31
CA GLU A 216 -3.33 -36.24 4.86
C GLU A 216 -2.92 -34.94 4.15
N LEU A 217 -3.34 -33.78 4.66
CA LEU A 217 -2.97 -32.47 4.12
C LEU A 217 -1.46 -32.23 4.18
N GLU A 218 -0.78 -32.63 5.26
CA GLU A 218 0.67 -32.57 5.37
C GLU A 218 1.38 -33.52 4.39
N ASN A 219 0.83 -34.70 4.14
CA ASN A 219 1.36 -35.65 3.15
C ASN A 219 1.24 -35.09 1.72
N GLU A 220 0.07 -34.49 1.37
CA GLU A 220 -0.10 -33.78 0.11
C GLU A 220 0.91 -32.63 -0.01
N TRP A 221 1.06 -31.83 1.05
CA TRP A 221 2.00 -30.72 1.10
C TRP A 221 3.45 -31.15 0.84
N LYS A 222 3.91 -32.24 1.45
CA LYS A 222 5.25 -32.78 1.22
C LYS A 222 5.42 -33.29 -0.21
N SER A 223 4.41 -33.96 -0.73
CA SER A 223 4.46 -34.64 -2.03
C SER A 223 4.50 -33.66 -3.22
N ILE A 224 3.90 -32.49 -3.10
CA ILE A 224 3.76 -31.53 -4.19
C ILE A 224 5.11 -31.06 -4.75
N SER A 225 6.17 -31.01 -3.93
CA SER A 225 7.52 -30.60 -4.35
C SER A 225 8.25 -31.65 -5.18
N TYR A 226 7.75 -32.89 -5.24
CA TYR A 226 8.35 -33.94 -6.08
C TYR A 226 7.79 -33.97 -7.49
N ILE A 227 6.77 -33.13 -7.79
CA ILE A 227 6.17 -33.05 -9.11
C ILE A 227 6.91 -32.00 -9.95
N GLN A 228 7.17 -32.34 -11.21
CA GLN A 228 7.67 -31.38 -12.20
C GLN A 228 6.48 -30.60 -12.77
N TRP A 229 6.35 -29.34 -12.38
CA TRP A 229 5.28 -28.47 -12.82
C TRP A 229 5.62 -27.75 -14.12
N PRO A 230 4.66 -27.54 -15.04
CA PRO A 230 4.87 -26.75 -16.27
C PRO A 230 5.31 -25.31 -15.95
N GLN A 231 6.23 -24.78 -16.76
CA GLN A 231 6.73 -23.40 -16.55
C GLN A 231 5.63 -22.34 -16.68
N GLU A 232 4.63 -22.61 -17.49
CA GLU A 232 3.49 -21.72 -17.73
C GLU A 232 2.67 -21.47 -16.47
N CYS A 233 2.55 -22.44 -15.55
CA CYS A 233 1.79 -22.28 -14.32
C CYS A 233 2.45 -21.35 -13.28
N PHE A 234 3.75 -21.04 -13.45
CA PHE A 234 4.47 -20.11 -12.56
C PHE A 234 4.23 -18.62 -12.88
N LYS A 235 3.41 -18.29 -13.88
CA LYS A 235 3.11 -16.90 -14.23
C LYS A 235 2.45 -16.14 -13.10
N ASP A 236 1.51 -16.78 -12.42
CA ASP A 236 0.80 -16.23 -11.27
C ASP A 236 0.39 -17.35 -10.31
N ILE A 237 0.08 -16.96 -9.08
CA ILE A 237 -0.25 -17.91 -8.02
C ILE A 237 -1.56 -18.65 -8.26
N VAL A 238 -2.55 -18.02 -8.89
CA VAL A 238 -3.86 -18.61 -9.14
C VAL A 238 -3.74 -19.70 -10.20
N SER A 239 -3.02 -19.41 -11.30
CA SER A 239 -2.72 -20.41 -12.34
C SER A 239 -1.98 -21.62 -11.80
N PHE A 240 -1.01 -21.40 -10.90
CA PHE A 240 -0.29 -22.50 -10.24
C PHE A 240 -1.24 -23.39 -9.42
N TRP A 241 -2.07 -22.78 -8.56
CA TRP A 241 -2.97 -23.58 -7.72
C TRP A 241 -4.15 -24.20 -8.48
N ALA A 242 -4.55 -23.62 -9.60
CA ALA A 242 -5.49 -24.25 -10.52
C ALA A 242 -4.90 -25.52 -11.13
N GLU A 243 -3.64 -25.50 -11.58
CA GLU A 243 -2.93 -26.67 -12.09
C GLU A 243 -2.76 -27.75 -11.02
N VAL A 244 -2.39 -27.36 -9.78
CA VAL A 244 -2.32 -28.28 -8.63
C VAL A 244 -3.67 -28.94 -8.36
N ASN A 245 -4.78 -28.20 -8.44
CA ASN A 245 -6.12 -28.71 -8.20
C ASN A 245 -6.59 -29.70 -9.28
N GLU A 246 -6.14 -29.54 -10.51
CA GLU A 246 -6.50 -30.44 -11.62
C GLU A 246 -5.53 -31.62 -11.78
N TYR A 247 -4.42 -31.67 -11.03
CA TYR A 247 -3.44 -32.73 -11.13
C TYR A 247 -3.99 -34.05 -10.64
N THR A 248 -3.97 -35.08 -11.52
CA THR A 248 -4.48 -36.42 -11.24
C THR A 248 -3.37 -37.45 -11.16
N ASN A 249 -3.61 -38.50 -10.39
CA ASN A 249 -2.79 -39.71 -10.37
C ASN A 249 -3.08 -40.63 -11.59
N SER A 250 -2.39 -41.75 -11.69
CA SER A 250 -2.57 -42.72 -12.78
C SER A 250 -3.97 -43.38 -12.82
N SER A 251 -4.75 -43.30 -11.72
CA SER A 251 -6.13 -43.78 -11.67
C SER A 251 -7.16 -42.70 -12.06
N GLY A 252 -6.72 -41.48 -12.36
CA GLY A 252 -7.60 -40.37 -12.70
C GLY A 252 -8.18 -39.64 -11.49
N GLU A 253 -7.75 -39.96 -10.27
CA GLU A 253 -8.18 -39.27 -9.05
C GLU A 253 -7.30 -38.04 -8.77
N LYS A 254 -7.88 -36.98 -8.20
CA LYS A 254 -7.12 -35.81 -7.80
C LYS A 254 -6.10 -36.17 -6.72
N LYS A 255 -4.84 -35.79 -6.94
CA LYS A 255 -3.74 -36.11 -6.02
C LYS A 255 -3.58 -35.15 -4.85
N PHE A 256 -4.05 -33.90 -4.99
CA PHE A 256 -3.85 -32.81 -4.04
C PHE A 256 -5.17 -32.08 -3.66
N PRO A 257 -6.27 -32.84 -3.36
CA PRO A 257 -7.58 -32.20 -3.16
C PRO A 257 -7.64 -31.31 -1.93
N ASN A 258 -7.01 -31.70 -0.82
CA ASN A 258 -7.10 -30.97 0.45
C ASN A 258 -6.24 -29.70 0.43
N ILE A 259 -4.98 -29.83 0.01
CA ILE A 259 -4.07 -28.68 -0.02
C ILE A 259 -4.47 -27.63 -1.06
N SER A 260 -4.96 -28.04 -2.23
CA SER A 260 -5.45 -27.12 -3.26
C SER A 260 -6.71 -26.39 -2.79
N ALA A 261 -7.65 -27.08 -2.13
CA ALA A 261 -8.85 -26.48 -1.57
C ALA A 261 -8.50 -25.45 -0.46
N LEU A 262 -7.56 -25.80 0.43
CA LEU A 262 -7.08 -24.86 1.47
C LEU A 262 -6.44 -23.63 0.84
N ALA A 263 -5.52 -23.81 -0.09
CA ALA A 263 -4.81 -22.73 -0.75
C ALA A 263 -5.77 -21.80 -1.52
N LEU A 264 -6.64 -22.35 -2.36
CA LEU A 264 -7.60 -21.57 -3.13
C LEU A 264 -8.59 -20.83 -2.24
N SER A 265 -9.05 -21.44 -1.14
CA SER A 265 -9.92 -20.77 -0.16
C SER A 265 -9.25 -19.54 0.47
N LEU A 266 -7.97 -19.68 0.86
CA LEU A 266 -7.21 -18.58 1.47
C LEU A 266 -6.81 -17.50 0.46
N LEU A 267 -6.47 -17.89 -0.76
CA LEU A 267 -6.11 -16.98 -1.85
C LEU A 267 -7.32 -16.25 -2.45
N SER A 268 -8.54 -16.74 -2.22
CA SER A 268 -9.78 -16.08 -2.65
C SER A 268 -10.25 -14.97 -1.69
N LEU A 269 -9.60 -14.78 -0.55
CA LEU A 269 -9.95 -13.71 0.38
C LEU A 269 -9.80 -12.32 -0.27
N PRO A 270 -10.77 -11.41 -0.07
CA PRO A 270 -10.70 -10.08 -0.65
C PRO A 270 -9.66 -9.22 0.10
N PHE A 271 -8.52 -8.95 -0.52
CA PHE A 271 -7.46 -8.10 0.04
C PHE A 271 -7.59 -6.62 -0.32
N SER A 272 -8.42 -6.31 -1.31
CA SER A 272 -8.61 -4.95 -1.81
C SER A 272 -10.01 -4.76 -2.37
N ASN A 273 -10.58 -3.59 -2.15
CA ASN A 273 -11.83 -3.16 -2.76
C ASN A 273 -11.62 -2.45 -4.11
N ALA A 274 -10.40 -2.45 -4.64
CA ALA A 274 -10.04 -1.67 -5.83
C ALA A 274 -10.84 -2.08 -7.09
N SER A 275 -11.17 -3.37 -7.23
CA SER A 275 -12.03 -3.86 -8.31
C SER A 275 -13.45 -3.29 -8.20
N ILE A 276 -14.01 -3.28 -7.00
CA ILE A 276 -15.34 -2.73 -6.69
C ILE A 276 -15.35 -1.22 -6.91
N GLU A 277 -14.33 -0.50 -6.42
CA GLU A 277 -14.20 0.96 -6.62
C GLU A 277 -14.10 1.34 -8.10
N ARG A 278 -13.43 0.52 -8.92
CA ARG A 278 -13.40 0.71 -10.38
C ARG A 278 -14.77 0.55 -11.01
N ILE A 279 -15.54 -0.46 -10.60
CA ILE A 279 -16.92 -0.66 -11.06
C ILE A 279 -17.78 0.56 -10.70
N PHE A 280 -17.71 1.04 -9.46
CA PHE A 280 -18.42 2.24 -9.04
C PHE A 280 -17.97 3.50 -9.80
N SER A 281 -16.66 3.63 -10.09
CA SER A 281 -16.16 4.73 -10.90
C SER A 281 -16.72 4.69 -12.33
N GLN A 282 -16.77 3.53 -12.94
CA GLN A 282 -17.39 3.34 -14.28
C GLN A 282 -18.90 3.55 -14.23
N MET A 283 -19.57 3.06 -13.19
CA MET A 283 -20.99 3.30 -12.97
C MET A 283 -21.29 4.81 -12.90
N ASN A 284 -20.49 5.61 -12.22
CA ASN A 284 -20.65 7.06 -12.13
C ASN A 284 -20.43 7.76 -13.48
N VAL A 285 -19.63 7.20 -14.38
CA VAL A 285 -19.48 7.71 -15.76
C VAL A 285 -20.71 7.37 -16.61
N VAL A 286 -21.30 6.20 -16.42
CA VAL A 286 -22.49 5.74 -17.14
C VAL A 286 -23.76 6.41 -16.59
N HIS A 287 -23.88 6.50 -15.27
CA HIS A 287 -25.03 7.07 -14.56
C HIS A 287 -24.66 8.46 -14.04
N THR A 288 -24.87 9.47 -14.86
CA THR A 288 -24.65 10.89 -14.52
C THR A 288 -26.00 11.56 -14.19
N ASP A 289 -25.96 12.77 -13.62
CA ASP A 289 -27.17 13.58 -13.36
C ASP A 289 -28.03 13.79 -14.63
N LEU A 290 -27.39 13.82 -15.80
CA LEU A 290 -28.07 13.92 -17.10
C LEU A 290 -28.61 12.57 -17.62
N ARG A 291 -28.15 11.45 -17.08
CA ARG A 291 -28.54 10.08 -17.44
C ARG A 291 -29.10 9.29 -16.24
N ASN A 292 -29.82 9.96 -15.37
CA ASN A 292 -30.37 9.38 -14.13
C ASN A 292 -31.62 8.47 -14.33
N ARG A 293 -32.15 8.37 -15.57
CA ARG A 293 -33.30 7.53 -15.90
C ARG A 293 -32.94 6.15 -16.46
N LEU A 294 -31.66 5.78 -16.49
CA LEU A 294 -31.26 4.45 -16.95
C LEU A 294 -31.78 3.38 -15.99
N GLN A 295 -32.44 2.35 -16.55
CA GLN A 295 -32.83 1.19 -15.77
C GLN A 295 -31.62 0.38 -15.35
N VAL A 296 -31.68 -0.32 -14.21
CA VAL A 296 -30.60 -1.14 -13.65
C VAL A 296 -30.02 -2.10 -14.69
N ARG A 297 -30.89 -2.79 -15.46
CA ARG A 297 -30.46 -3.70 -16.54
C ARG A 297 -29.64 -3.01 -17.63
N SER A 298 -29.96 -1.77 -17.97
CA SER A 298 -29.19 -1.01 -18.98
C SER A 298 -27.84 -0.57 -18.45
N VAL A 299 -27.74 -0.20 -17.17
CA VAL A 299 -26.48 0.12 -16.49
C VAL A 299 -25.61 -1.12 -16.41
N GLU A 300 -26.16 -2.27 -16.03
CA GLU A 300 -25.48 -3.55 -15.95
C GLU A 300 -24.90 -3.97 -17.31
N ALA A 301 -25.69 -3.92 -18.37
CA ALA A 301 -25.24 -4.23 -19.74
C ALA A 301 -24.11 -3.29 -20.22
N LEU A 302 -24.19 -1.98 -19.92
CA LEU A 302 -23.15 -1.02 -20.24
C LEU A 302 -21.86 -1.27 -19.44
N LEU A 303 -21.97 -1.62 -18.18
CA LEU A 303 -20.82 -1.96 -17.35
C LEU A 303 -20.14 -3.24 -17.84
N GLN A 304 -20.89 -4.26 -18.23
CA GLN A 304 -20.34 -5.49 -18.83
C GLN A 304 -19.53 -5.21 -20.09
N ILE A 305 -20.00 -4.31 -20.97
CA ILE A 305 -19.26 -3.91 -22.19
C ILE A 305 -17.98 -3.14 -21.87
N LEU A 306 -17.99 -2.32 -20.82
CA LEU A 306 -16.82 -1.50 -20.43
C LEU A 306 -15.75 -2.29 -19.64
N MET A 307 -16.09 -3.48 -19.17
CA MET A 307 -15.20 -4.33 -18.35
C MET A 307 -14.49 -5.42 -19.16
N VAL A 308 -14.81 -5.57 -20.47
CA VAL A 308 -14.13 -6.44 -21.42
C VAL A 308 -12.95 -5.68 -22.04
#